data_5f15fdccf31a57f33e01b95b2058be73
#
_entry.id   5f15fdccf31a57f33e01b95b2058be73
#
_cell.length_a   1.000
_cell.length_b   1.000
_cell.length_c   1.000
_cell.angle_alpha   90.00
_cell.angle_beta   90.00
_cell.angle_gamma   90.00
#
_symmetry.space_group_name_H-M   'P 1'
#
loop_
_entity.id
_entity.type
_entity.pdbx_description
1 polymer ?
#
loop_
_entity_poly.entity_id
_entity_poly.type
_entity_poly.pdbx_seq_one_letter_code
_entity_poly.pdbx_strand_id
1 'polypeptide(L)'
;MAQEFEQVDQTELPYSLEAEQTILGSIFVDASVLSVVLERIKPDSFFNEQHKALFQIIMQMFTSGEKIDIVTVLNAAMAGHIFDTAAEGRAYLGALVDLVPSVANVESYCKIVEEKY
;
A
#
# COMPACT_ATOMS: atom_id res chain seq x y z
N MET A 1 21.47 24.31 12.19
CA MET A 1 20.67 23.63 12.50
C MET A 1 19.55 23.37 11.65
N ALA A 2 19.31 24.07 10.83
CA ALA A 2 18.32 23.77 9.98
C ALA A 2 18.38 22.41 9.52
N GLN A 3 19.48 21.88 9.45
CA GLN A 3 19.50 20.68 8.95
C GLN A 3 19.00 19.71 9.85
N GLU A 4 18.93 19.95 11.11
CA GLU A 4 18.39 19.01 11.83
C GLU A 4 17.06 18.87 11.48
N PHE A 5 16.46 19.86 10.87
CA PHE A 5 15.28 19.76 10.41
C PHE A 5 15.22 18.90 9.32
N GLU A 6 16.20 18.87 8.51
CA GLU A 6 16.20 18.04 7.47
C GLU A 6 16.60 16.75 7.93
N GLN A 7 17.10 16.60 9.06
CA GLN A 7 17.51 15.40 9.50
C GLN A 7 16.41 14.73 10.14
N VAL A 8 15.19 15.19 10.01
CA VAL A 8 14.10 14.52 10.54
C VAL A 8 14.17 13.12 10.11
N ASP A 9 14.22 12.24 11.07
CA ASP A 9 14.36 10.90 10.83
C ASP A 9 13.09 10.37 10.32
N GLN A 10 13.12 9.32 9.58
CA GLN A 10 11.93 8.71 9.08
C GLN A 10 11.07 8.28 10.24
N THR A 11 11.66 7.91 11.37
CA THR A 11 10.87 7.47 12.49
C THR A 11 10.11 8.62 13.12
N GLU A 12 10.44 9.85 12.77
CA GLU A 12 9.73 10.98 13.32
C GLU A 12 8.64 11.48 12.39
N LEU A 13 8.51 10.89 11.22
CA LEU A 13 7.44 11.29 10.33
C LEU A 13 6.16 10.64 10.81
N PRO A 14 5.02 11.23 10.51
CA PRO A 14 3.74 10.66 10.94
C PRO A 14 3.41 9.36 10.22
N TYR A 15 4.17 8.95 9.25
CA TYR A 15 3.90 7.73 8.51
C TYR A 15 5.20 7.14 7.98
N SER A 16 5.14 5.90 7.55
CA SER A 16 6.27 5.25 6.92
C SER A 16 5.86 4.87 5.51
N LEU A 17 6.37 5.58 4.53
CA LEU A 17 6.03 5.32 3.14
C LEU A 17 6.45 3.92 2.74
N GLU A 18 7.62 3.51 3.18
CA GLU A 18 8.12 2.19 2.83
C GLU A 18 7.24 1.09 3.38
N ALA A 19 6.75 1.23 4.61
CA ALA A 19 5.88 0.21 5.19
C ALA A 19 4.56 0.14 4.43
N GLU A 20 4.01 1.29 4.06
CA GLU A 20 2.76 1.31 3.30
C GLU A 20 2.95 0.64 1.95
N GLN A 21 4.05 0.95 1.28
CA GLN A 21 4.33 0.37 -0.02
C GLN A 21 4.53 -1.14 0.07
N THR A 22 5.17 -1.59 1.14
CA THR A 22 5.44 -3.01 1.29
C THR A 22 4.15 -3.79 1.58
N ILE A 23 3.24 -3.19 2.35
CA ILE A 23 1.96 -3.83 2.60
C ILE A 23 1.20 -4.02 1.29
N LEU A 24 1.12 -2.95 0.49
CA LEU A 24 0.40 -3.04 -0.77
C LEU A 24 1.06 -4.03 -1.72
N GLY A 25 2.40 -3.97 -1.81
CA GLY A 25 3.12 -4.90 -2.67
C GLY A 25 2.92 -6.35 -2.25
N SER A 26 2.86 -6.60 -0.94
CA SER A 26 2.66 -7.97 -0.45
C SER A 26 1.32 -8.53 -0.91
N ILE A 27 0.29 -7.70 -0.96
CA ILE A 27 -1.02 -8.14 -1.42
C ILE A 27 -0.95 -8.58 -2.88
N PHE A 28 -0.17 -7.88 -3.71
CA PHE A 28 -0.04 -8.27 -5.11
C PHE A 28 0.80 -9.54 -5.27
N VAL A 29 1.76 -9.76 -4.38
CA VAL A 29 2.58 -10.96 -4.47
C VAL A 29 1.77 -12.18 -4.02
N ASP A 30 0.97 -12.00 -2.97
CA ASP A 30 0.18 -13.12 -2.45
C ASP A 30 -1.09 -12.52 -1.85
N ALA A 31 -2.16 -12.55 -2.61
CA ALA A 31 -3.41 -11.94 -2.17
C ALA A 31 -3.97 -12.55 -0.90
N SER A 32 -3.52 -13.76 -0.52
CA SER A 32 -4.03 -14.36 0.70
C SER A 32 -3.60 -13.59 1.95
N VAL A 33 -2.56 -12.74 1.87
CA VAL A 33 -2.16 -11.97 3.04
C VAL A 33 -3.18 -10.87 3.33
N LEU A 34 -4.09 -10.59 2.41
CA LEU A 34 -5.06 -9.52 2.61
C LEU A 34 -5.92 -9.78 3.84
N SER A 35 -6.24 -11.04 4.12
CA SER A 35 -7.06 -11.32 5.29
C SER A 35 -6.36 -10.91 6.58
N VAL A 36 -5.03 -11.06 6.63
CA VAL A 36 -4.25 -10.65 7.78
C VAL A 36 -4.21 -9.12 7.84
N VAL A 37 -3.99 -8.49 6.68
CA VAL A 37 -3.89 -7.04 6.63
C VAL A 37 -5.20 -6.40 7.07
N LEU A 38 -6.34 -6.94 6.62
CA LEU A 38 -7.64 -6.36 6.94
C LEU A 38 -7.99 -6.45 8.41
N GLU A 39 -7.34 -7.32 9.15
CA GLU A 39 -7.58 -7.40 10.59
C GLU A 39 -6.95 -6.22 11.31
N ARG A 40 -5.99 -5.56 10.68
CA ARG A 40 -5.24 -4.50 11.34
C ARG A 40 -5.32 -3.15 10.64
N ILE A 41 -5.50 -3.15 9.34
CA ILE A 41 -5.37 -1.95 8.52
C ILE A 41 -6.68 -1.62 7.82
N LYS A 42 -7.02 -0.35 7.83
CA LYS A 42 -8.18 0.17 7.11
C LYS A 42 -7.66 1.21 6.13
N PRO A 43 -8.46 1.63 5.15
CA PRO A 43 -7.98 2.65 4.23
C PRO A 43 -7.46 3.89 4.94
N ASP A 44 -8.12 4.31 6.02
CA ASP A 44 -7.70 5.49 6.75
C ASP A 44 -6.40 5.26 7.52
N SER A 45 -5.91 4.04 7.61
CA SER A 45 -4.63 3.78 8.25
C SER A 45 -3.47 4.26 7.40
N PHE A 46 -3.69 4.42 6.09
CA PHE A 46 -2.62 4.90 5.22
C PHE A 46 -2.56 6.42 5.26
N PHE A 47 -1.36 6.96 5.32
CA PHE A 47 -1.20 8.40 5.30
C PHE A 47 -1.18 8.92 3.86
N ASN A 48 -0.56 8.18 2.96
CA ASN A 48 -0.45 8.57 1.57
C ASN A 48 -1.81 8.42 0.89
N GLU A 49 -2.30 9.49 0.28
CA GLU A 49 -3.62 9.49 -0.32
C GLU A 49 -3.80 8.47 -1.44
N GLN A 50 -2.76 8.30 -2.24
CA GLN A 50 -2.83 7.34 -3.32
C GLN A 50 -2.91 5.92 -2.77
N HIS A 51 -2.16 5.64 -1.71
CA HIS A 51 -2.21 4.33 -1.07
C HIS A 51 -3.57 4.09 -0.42
N LYS A 52 -4.13 5.14 0.17
CA LYS A 52 -5.45 5.04 0.79
C LYS A 52 -6.48 4.67 -0.27
N ALA A 53 -6.42 5.33 -1.42
CA ALA A 53 -7.37 5.07 -2.50
C ALA A 53 -7.18 3.67 -3.08
N LEU A 54 -5.91 3.24 -3.23
CA LEU A 54 -5.64 1.90 -3.74
C LEU A 54 -6.16 0.84 -2.79
N PHE A 55 -5.93 1.04 -1.49
CA PHE A 55 -6.37 0.05 -0.51
C PHE A 55 -7.89 -0.03 -0.47
N GLN A 56 -8.57 1.11 -0.66
CA GLN A 56 -10.02 1.11 -0.68
C GLN A 56 -10.53 0.30 -1.86
N ILE A 57 -9.91 0.44 -3.03
CA ILE A 57 -10.28 -0.34 -4.20
C ILE A 57 -10.04 -1.83 -3.93
N ILE A 58 -8.91 -2.18 -3.36
CA ILE A 58 -8.58 -3.56 -3.07
C ILE A 58 -9.60 -4.16 -2.11
N MET A 59 -10.00 -3.39 -1.12
CA MET A 59 -10.96 -3.85 -0.14
C MET A 59 -12.32 -4.10 -0.78
N GLN A 60 -12.74 -3.21 -1.69
CA GLN A 60 -13.99 -3.38 -2.38
C GLN A 60 -13.97 -4.62 -3.26
N MET A 61 -12.85 -4.85 -3.95
CA MET A 61 -12.71 -6.02 -4.80
C MET A 61 -12.74 -7.30 -3.97
N PHE A 62 -12.09 -7.26 -2.80
CA PHE A 62 -12.07 -8.43 -1.93
C PHE A 62 -13.49 -8.74 -1.45
N THR A 63 -14.26 -7.73 -1.08
CA THR A 63 -15.61 -7.92 -0.62
C THR A 63 -16.50 -8.46 -1.74
N SER A 64 -16.24 -8.06 -2.98
CA SER A 64 -17.03 -8.51 -4.12
C SER A 64 -16.56 -9.86 -4.66
N GLY A 65 -15.52 -10.44 -4.07
CA GLY A 65 -15.02 -11.72 -4.53
C GLY A 65 -14.24 -11.67 -5.83
N GLU A 66 -13.75 -10.48 -6.21
CA GLU A 66 -13.00 -10.34 -7.44
C GLU A 66 -11.55 -10.74 -7.25
N LYS A 67 -10.94 -11.21 -8.33
CA LYS A 67 -9.54 -11.56 -8.29
C LYS A 67 -8.71 -10.29 -8.11
N ILE A 68 -7.72 -10.34 -7.23
CA ILE A 68 -6.88 -9.19 -6.94
C ILE A 68 -5.47 -9.44 -7.47
N ASP A 69 -5.10 -8.70 -8.50
CA ASP A 69 -3.73 -8.74 -9.04
C ASP A 69 -3.47 -7.37 -9.68
N ILE A 70 -2.27 -7.20 -10.23
CA ILE A 70 -1.89 -5.91 -10.78
C ILE A 70 -2.84 -5.48 -11.90
N VAL A 71 -3.25 -6.42 -12.76
CA VAL A 71 -4.08 -6.07 -13.90
C VAL A 71 -5.48 -5.61 -13.43
N THR A 72 -6.09 -6.38 -12.55
CA THR A 72 -7.44 -6.05 -12.10
C THR A 72 -7.47 -4.77 -11.28
N VAL A 73 -6.46 -4.60 -10.42
CA VAL A 73 -6.40 -3.39 -9.59
C VAL A 73 -6.07 -2.17 -10.47
N LEU A 74 -5.21 -2.34 -11.46
CA LEU A 74 -4.89 -1.25 -12.36
C LEU A 74 -6.14 -0.77 -13.10
N ASN A 75 -6.95 -1.70 -13.60
CA ASN A 75 -8.18 -1.34 -14.28
C ASN A 75 -9.10 -0.54 -13.35
N ALA A 76 -9.28 -0.99 -12.12
CA ALA A 76 -10.12 -0.30 -11.18
C ALA A 76 -9.53 1.06 -10.80
N ALA A 77 -8.22 1.13 -10.67
CA ALA A 77 -7.55 2.38 -10.31
C ALA A 77 -7.68 3.41 -11.43
N MET A 78 -7.61 2.95 -12.68
CA MET A 78 -7.77 3.87 -13.80
C MET A 78 -9.21 4.41 -13.85
N ALA A 79 -10.20 3.55 -13.58
CA ALA A 79 -11.58 3.99 -13.54
C ALA A 79 -11.79 5.00 -12.40
N GLY A 80 -11.01 4.89 -11.33
CA GLY A 80 -11.10 5.82 -10.22
C GLY A 80 -10.17 7.00 -10.33
N HIS A 81 -9.48 7.14 -11.45
CA HIS A 81 -8.58 8.26 -11.71
C HIS A 81 -7.43 8.38 -10.69
N ILE A 82 -6.94 7.24 -10.18
CA ILE A 82 -5.83 7.27 -9.24
C ILE A 82 -4.53 7.57 -9.94
N PHE A 83 -4.39 7.10 -11.20
CA PHE A 83 -3.20 7.38 -11.99
C PHE A 83 -3.59 8.15 -13.25
N ASP A 84 -2.69 8.97 -13.75
CA ASP A 84 -2.96 9.73 -14.95
C ASP A 84 -2.93 8.86 -16.20
N THR A 85 -2.06 7.87 -16.25
CA THR A 85 -2.00 6.96 -17.39
C THR A 85 -1.85 5.55 -16.91
N ALA A 86 -2.25 4.61 -17.75
CA ALA A 86 -2.12 3.19 -17.42
C ALA A 86 -0.64 2.79 -17.29
N ALA A 87 0.23 3.40 -18.11
CA ALA A 87 1.65 3.09 -18.05
C ALA A 87 2.23 3.50 -16.70
N GLU A 88 1.83 4.67 -16.21
CA GLU A 88 2.30 5.15 -14.93
C GLU A 88 1.79 4.24 -13.82
N GLY A 89 0.54 3.85 -13.88
CA GLY A 89 -0.03 2.97 -12.86
C GLY A 89 0.62 1.61 -12.85
N ARG A 90 0.86 1.05 -14.04
CA ARG A 90 1.49 -0.26 -14.11
C ARG A 90 2.91 -0.20 -13.56
N ALA A 91 3.63 0.86 -13.85
CA ALA A 91 4.99 1.02 -13.34
C ALA A 91 5.00 1.13 -11.83
N TYR A 92 4.05 1.88 -11.27
CA TYR A 92 4.01 2.05 -9.83
C TYR A 92 3.63 0.75 -9.12
N LEU A 93 2.61 0.06 -9.60
CA LEU A 93 2.20 -1.18 -8.97
C LEU A 93 3.28 -2.25 -9.09
N GLY A 94 3.99 -2.28 -10.22
CA GLY A 94 5.11 -3.21 -10.37
C GLY A 94 6.24 -2.90 -9.41
N ALA A 95 6.49 -1.61 -9.17
CA ALA A 95 7.53 -1.22 -8.24
C ALA A 95 7.18 -1.63 -6.82
N LEU A 96 5.90 -1.61 -6.46
CA LEU A 96 5.48 -2.05 -5.14
C LEU A 96 5.82 -3.53 -4.93
N VAL A 97 5.59 -4.33 -5.95
CA VAL A 97 5.91 -5.75 -5.86
C VAL A 97 7.41 -5.96 -5.66
N ASP A 98 8.21 -5.17 -6.38
CA ASP A 98 9.65 -5.30 -6.30
C ASP A 98 10.22 -4.92 -4.94
N LEU A 99 9.46 -4.17 -4.14
CA LEU A 99 9.95 -3.77 -2.84
C LEU A 99 9.77 -4.85 -1.78
N VAL A 100 8.98 -5.88 -2.07
CA VAL A 100 8.63 -6.85 -1.05
C VAL A 100 9.74 -7.87 -0.84
N PRO A 101 10.37 -7.88 0.34
CA PRO A 101 11.42 -8.86 0.59
C PRO A 101 10.84 -10.22 0.93
N SER A 102 9.71 -10.24 1.62
CA SER A 102 9.06 -11.50 1.99
C SER A 102 7.67 -11.20 2.50
N VAL A 103 6.67 -11.90 2.01
CA VAL A 103 5.31 -11.71 2.48
C VAL A 103 5.15 -12.19 3.91
N ALA A 104 6.08 -13.00 4.40
CA ALA A 104 6.00 -13.46 5.79
C ALA A 104 6.13 -12.32 6.79
N ASN A 105 6.67 -11.18 6.35
CA ASN A 105 6.87 -10.06 7.24
C ASN A 105 5.74 -9.05 7.21
N VAL A 106 4.65 -9.35 6.51
CA VAL A 106 3.60 -8.36 6.33
C VAL A 106 3.01 -7.87 7.66
N GLU A 107 2.92 -8.73 8.64
CA GLU A 107 2.38 -8.31 9.93
C GLU A 107 3.27 -7.27 10.59
N SER A 108 4.58 -7.39 10.43
CA SER A 108 5.50 -6.40 10.99
C SER A 108 5.29 -5.05 10.35
N TYR A 109 5.04 -5.02 9.04
CA TYR A 109 4.81 -3.75 8.37
C TYR A 109 3.45 -3.15 8.74
N CYS A 110 2.44 -3.99 8.97
CA CYS A 110 1.16 -3.51 9.44
C CYS A 110 1.31 -2.85 10.81
N LYS A 111 2.15 -3.42 11.66
CA LYS A 111 2.37 -2.85 12.97
C LYS A 111 3.01 -1.49 12.87
N ILE A 112 3.94 -1.31 11.95
CA ILE A 112 4.58 -0.02 11.76
C ILE A 112 3.54 1.02 11.33
N VAL A 113 2.66 0.67 10.41
CA VAL A 113 1.65 1.59 9.94
C VAL A 113 0.67 1.93 11.07
N GLU A 114 0.27 0.94 11.85
CA GLU A 114 -0.61 1.19 12.96
C GLU A 114 0.01 2.14 13.97
N GLU A 115 1.28 1.98 14.24
CA GLU A 115 1.93 2.83 15.22
C GLU A 115 2.14 4.25 14.74
N LYS A 116 2.33 4.44 13.46
CA LYS A 116 2.59 5.77 12.93
C LYS A 116 1.29 6.55 12.72
N TYR A 117 0.21 5.87 12.60
CA TYR A 117 -1.04 6.51 12.25
C TYR A 117 -2.16 6.12 13.19
#